data_b343dbf8fd3daeefcdab7e2e9d8a7a6a
#
_entry.id   b343dbf8fd3daeefcdab7e2e9d8a7a6a
#
_cell.length_a   1.000
_cell.length_b   1.000
_cell.length_c   1.000
_cell.angle_alpha   90.00
_cell.angle_beta   90.00
_cell.angle_gamma   90.00
#
_symmetry.space_group_name_H-M   'P 1'
#
loop_
_entity.id
_entity.type
_entity.pdbx_description
1 polymer ?
#
loop_
_entity_poly.entity_id
_entity_poly.type
_entity_poly.pdbx_seq_one_letter_code
_entity_poly.pdbx_strand_id
1 'polypeptide(L)'
;MLPCLDLYLLWPCSGSYGSLARFTNVKRIRVFDDSAIIGFSGDISDMQYINRLLDSIDIRENYSSNGNTLNAKNIHMYLSKVFYRRRSQINPLWNHILVAGFDADGKPFLSSADLLGTAYSAPHLATGFGAHLAIPILRRLFPEEVPIENITKEEAIKAIKECMKVLFYRDARSLDQYTLAVITKDGIEIHEDQRLENQSWAFAEAIRGYGTQVN
;
A
#
# COMPACT_ATOMS: atom_id res chain seq x y z
N MET A 1 10.08 23.84 14.23
CA MET A 1 10.18 22.47 13.70
C MET A 1 8.76 22.00 13.54
N LEU A 2 8.24 21.96 12.33
CA LEU A 2 6.92 21.39 12.06
C LEU A 2 7.10 19.86 11.97
N PRO A 3 6.29 19.07 12.69
CA PRO A 3 6.39 17.61 12.61
C PRO A 3 6.12 17.16 11.18
N CYS A 4 7.03 16.40 10.62
CA CYS A 4 6.85 15.75 9.34
C CYS A 4 5.80 14.64 9.53
N LEU A 5 4.59 14.88 9.05
CA LEU A 5 3.56 13.84 8.90
C LEU A 5 3.87 13.10 7.59
N ASP A 6 4.68 12.07 7.71
CA ASP A 6 5.10 11.24 6.59
C ASP A 6 4.15 10.07 6.44
N LEU A 7 3.75 9.76 5.21
CA LEU A 7 2.93 8.60 4.88
C LEU A 7 3.78 7.55 4.15
N TYR A 8 3.67 6.31 4.58
CA TYR A 8 4.48 5.22 4.07
C TYR A 8 3.60 4.15 3.43
N LEU A 9 3.96 3.75 2.23
CA LEU A 9 3.37 2.62 1.53
C LEU A 9 4.46 1.61 1.20
N LEU A 10 4.22 0.35 1.55
CA LEU A 10 5.13 -0.73 1.27
C LEU A 10 4.37 -1.86 0.58
N TRP A 11 4.92 -2.38 -0.52
CA TRP A 11 4.23 -3.35 -1.34
C TRP A 11 5.16 -4.43 -1.87
N PRO A 12 4.77 -5.73 -1.78
CA PRO A 12 5.52 -6.81 -2.40
C PRO A 12 5.44 -6.75 -3.93
N CYS A 13 6.55 -7.05 -4.60
CA CYS A 13 6.67 -6.98 -6.06
C CYS A 13 6.17 -8.23 -6.79
N SER A 14 5.38 -9.10 -6.16
CA SER A 14 4.96 -10.38 -6.74
C SER A 14 3.66 -10.30 -7.53
N GLY A 15 3.58 -11.10 -8.59
CA GLY A 15 2.34 -11.43 -9.31
C GLY A 15 2.24 -12.94 -9.49
N SER A 16 1.26 -13.59 -8.84
CA SER A 16 1.06 -15.03 -8.91
C SER A 16 -0.13 -15.40 -9.79
N TYR A 17 0.00 -16.55 -10.46
CA TYR A 17 -1.08 -17.22 -11.15
C TYR A 17 -1.32 -18.56 -10.44
N GLY A 18 -2.32 -18.61 -9.58
CA GLY A 18 -2.49 -19.74 -8.67
C GLY A 18 -1.28 -19.88 -7.74
N SER A 19 -0.66 -21.06 -7.73
CA SER A 19 0.57 -21.35 -6.96
C SER A 19 1.86 -21.01 -7.71
N LEU A 20 1.78 -20.56 -8.96
CA LEU A 20 2.94 -20.18 -9.77
C LEU A 20 3.30 -18.71 -9.49
N ALA A 21 4.51 -18.45 -9.04
CA ALA A 21 5.09 -17.10 -9.00
C ALA A 21 5.47 -16.67 -10.42
N ARG A 22 4.49 -16.13 -11.18
CA ARG A 22 4.67 -15.83 -12.59
C ARG A 22 5.51 -14.58 -12.83
N PHE A 23 5.33 -13.57 -11.99
CA PHE A 23 6.04 -12.30 -12.09
C PHE A 23 6.62 -11.94 -10.72
N THR A 24 7.87 -11.52 -10.71
CA THR A 24 8.60 -11.14 -9.49
C THR A 24 8.93 -9.64 -9.43
N ASN A 25 8.54 -8.88 -10.46
CA ASN A 25 8.78 -7.45 -10.54
C ASN A 25 7.52 -6.71 -11.03
N VAL A 26 6.45 -6.79 -10.25
CA VAL A 26 5.20 -6.07 -10.54
C VAL A 26 5.21 -4.75 -9.76
N LYS A 27 5.16 -3.64 -10.48
CA LYS A 27 5.01 -2.32 -9.85
C LYS A 27 3.56 -2.10 -9.43
N ARG A 28 3.32 -2.16 -8.13
CA ARG A 28 1.99 -1.99 -7.52
C ARG A 28 1.82 -0.62 -6.84
N ILE A 29 2.82 0.24 -6.94
CA ILE A 29 2.78 1.62 -6.46
C ILE A 29 2.83 2.55 -7.66
N ARG A 30 1.94 3.53 -7.66
CA ARG A 30 1.89 4.61 -8.64
C ARG A 30 1.92 5.96 -7.93
N VAL A 31 2.73 6.86 -8.44
CA VAL A 31 2.68 8.28 -8.11
C VAL A 31 1.74 8.98 -9.08
N PHE A 32 0.92 9.87 -8.57
CA PHE A 32 0.05 10.73 -9.36
C PHE A 32 0.40 12.19 -9.11
N ASP A 33 0.89 12.86 -10.15
CA ASP A 33 1.18 14.31 -10.21
C ASP A 33 1.91 14.84 -8.96
N ASP A 34 2.90 14.11 -8.48
CA ASP A 34 3.66 14.39 -7.24
C ASP A 34 2.79 14.75 -6.00
N SER A 35 1.48 14.53 -6.08
CA SER A 35 0.49 14.90 -5.06
C SER A 35 -0.03 13.72 -4.26
N ALA A 36 0.03 12.52 -4.83
CA ALA A 36 -0.50 11.31 -4.22
C ALA A 36 0.27 10.06 -4.61
N ILE A 37 0.24 9.08 -3.70
CA ILE A 37 0.71 7.72 -3.95
C ILE A 37 -0.49 6.78 -3.88
N ILE A 38 -0.58 5.88 -4.86
CA ILE A 38 -1.63 4.87 -4.93
C ILE A 38 -0.98 3.49 -4.91
N GLY A 39 -1.34 2.69 -3.92
CA GLY A 39 -0.95 1.29 -3.83
C GLY A 39 -2.08 0.37 -4.28
N PHE A 40 -1.76 -0.66 -5.07
CA PHE A 40 -2.72 -1.58 -5.65
C PHE A 40 -2.54 -3.00 -5.12
N SER A 41 -3.62 -3.64 -4.71
CA SER A 41 -3.69 -5.09 -4.57
C SER A 41 -4.76 -5.69 -5.46
N GLY A 42 -4.73 -7.01 -5.63
CA GLY A 42 -5.68 -7.73 -6.45
C GLY A 42 -5.22 -7.94 -7.89
N ASP A 43 -6.14 -7.91 -8.81
CA ASP A 43 -5.93 -8.27 -10.21
C ASP A 43 -5.03 -7.26 -10.95
N ILE A 44 -4.01 -7.80 -11.65
CA ILE A 44 -3.03 -6.97 -12.36
C ILE A 44 -3.65 -6.32 -13.60
N SER A 45 -4.53 -7.01 -14.32
CA SER A 45 -5.16 -6.46 -15.52
C SER A 45 -6.06 -5.27 -15.18
N ASP A 46 -6.81 -5.37 -14.11
CA ASP A 46 -7.65 -4.29 -13.62
C ASP A 46 -6.83 -3.13 -13.04
N MET A 47 -5.70 -3.42 -12.39
CA MET A 47 -4.72 -2.39 -12.00
C MET A 47 -4.23 -1.60 -13.24
N GLN A 48 -3.88 -2.28 -14.32
CA GLN A 48 -3.45 -1.64 -15.57
C GLN A 48 -4.56 -0.78 -16.18
N TYR A 49 -5.82 -1.24 -16.10
CA TYR A 49 -6.98 -0.45 -16.52
C TYR A 49 -7.10 0.84 -15.70
N ILE A 50 -7.01 0.74 -14.38
CA ILE A 50 -7.06 1.92 -13.49
C ILE A 50 -5.89 2.86 -13.78
N ASN A 51 -4.69 2.35 -14.03
CA ASN A 51 -3.55 3.17 -14.40
C ASN A 51 -3.80 3.98 -15.68
N ARG A 52 -4.39 3.37 -16.73
CA ARG A 52 -4.77 4.08 -17.97
C ARG A 52 -5.86 5.13 -17.71
N LEU A 53 -6.80 4.84 -16.82
CA LEU A 53 -7.82 5.79 -16.41
C LEU A 53 -7.20 7.01 -15.72
N LEU A 54 -6.25 6.78 -14.83
CA LEU A 54 -5.50 7.85 -14.15
C LEU A 54 -4.64 8.65 -15.14
N ASP A 55 -4.00 8.00 -16.13
CA ASP A 55 -3.28 8.69 -17.21
C ASP A 55 -4.21 9.64 -17.99
N SER A 56 -5.43 9.19 -18.29
CA SER A 56 -6.40 10.01 -19.01
C SER A 56 -6.86 11.22 -18.22
N ILE A 57 -6.93 11.13 -16.91
CA ILE A 57 -7.27 12.24 -16.01
C ILE A 57 -6.10 13.21 -15.94
N ASP A 58 -4.89 12.71 -15.72
CA ASP A 58 -3.67 13.49 -15.63
C ASP A 58 -3.46 14.34 -16.90
N ILE A 59 -3.55 13.71 -18.08
CA ILE A 59 -3.48 14.40 -19.36
C ILE A 59 -4.56 15.48 -19.46
N ARG A 60 -5.80 15.18 -19.08
CA ARG A 60 -6.91 16.13 -19.16
C ARG A 60 -6.68 17.33 -18.26
N GLU A 61 -6.28 17.08 -17.02
CA GLU A 61 -6.00 18.15 -16.04
C GLU A 61 -4.85 19.04 -16.52
N ASN A 62 -3.76 18.46 -17.01
CA ASN A 62 -2.61 19.20 -17.53
C ASN A 62 -2.95 20.07 -18.72
N TYR A 63 -3.90 19.65 -19.58
CA TYR A 63 -4.32 20.45 -20.73
C TYR A 63 -5.43 21.49 -20.44
N SER A 64 -6.28 21.24 -19.44
CA SER A 64 -7.46 22.06 -19.15
C SER A 64 -7.38 22.79 -17.82
N SER A 65 -6.39 22.53 -17.00
CA SER A 65 -6.34 23.09 -15.66
C SER A 65 -5.93 24.56 -15.68
N ASN A 66 -6.74 25.38 -15.03
CA ASN A 66 -6.38 26.75 -14.69
C ASN A 66 -5.42 26.81 -13.46
N GLY A 67 -4.48 25.88 -13.37
CA GLY A 67 -3.55 25.73 -12.23
C GLY A 67 -4.10 24.94 -11.05
N ASN A 68 -5.26 24.29 -11.18
CA ASN A 68 -5.79 23.41 -10.15
C ASN A 68 -5.19 22.00 -10.33
N THR A 69 -4.57 21.47 -9.29
CA THR A 69 -4.06 20.09 -9.23
C THR A 69 -5.01 19.21 -8.40
N LEU A 70 -5.19 17.95 -8.82
CA LEU A 70 -5.94 16.97 -8.04
C LEU A 70 -5.10 16.50 -6.87
N ASN A 71 -5.67 16.53 -5.68
CA ASN A 71 -5.02 16.00 -4.48
C ASN A 71 -5.41 14.54 -4.20
N ALA A 72 -4.76 13.92 -3.21
CA ALA A 72 -5.00 12.53 -2.83
C ALA A 72 -6.47 12.24 -2.50
N LYS A 73 -7.16 13.17 -1.84
CA LYS A 73 -8.58 13.05 -1.49
C LYS A 73 -9.48 13.03 -2.73
N ASN A 74 -9.19 13.86 -3.73
CA ASN A 74 -9.95 13.90 -4.98
C ASN A 74 -9.80 12.60 -5.76
N ILE A 75 -8.58 12.08 -5.87
CA ILE A 75 -8.26 10.82 -6.56
C ILE A 75 -8.95 9.65 -5.86
N HIS A 76 -8.84 9.56 -4.54
CA HIS A 76 -9.51 8.52 -3.76
C HIS A 76 -11.04 8.56 -3.95
N MET A 77 -11.65 9.74 -3.86
CA MET A 77 -13.09 9.91 -4.06
C MET A 77 -13.52 9.54 -5.47
N TYR A 78 -12.73 9.88 -6.48
CA TYR A 78 -13.00 9.50 -7.86
C TYR A 78 -12.94 7.98 -8.02
N LEU A 79 -11.87 7.33 -7.59
CA LEU A 79 -11.69 5.88 -7.71
C LEU A 79 -12.76 5.10 -6.92
N SER A 80 -13.13 5.54 -5.74
CA SER A 80 -14.20 4.91 -4.96
C SER A 80 -15.56 4.95 -5.68
N LYS A 81 -15.87 6.05 -6.37
CA LYS A 81 -17.07 6.15 -7.23
C LYS A 81 -16.99 5.24 -8.46
N VAL A 82 -15.81 5.11 -9.06
CA VAL A 82 -15.58 4.17 -10.17
C VAL A 82 -15.80 2.73 -9.71
N PHE A 83 -15.24 2.34 -8.59
CA PHE A 83 -15.45 1.02 -8.00
C PHE A 83 -16.93 0.74 -7.72
N TYR A 84 -17.63 1.67 -7.08
CA TYR A 84 -19.06 1.51 -6.79
C TYR A 84 -19.91 1.38 -8.05
N ARG A 85 -19.65 2.19 -9.08
CA ARG A 85 -20.33 2.10 -10.38
C ARG A 85 -20.11 0.74 -11.03
N ARG A 86 -18.90 0.25 -11.06
CA ARG A 86 -18.54 -1.05 -11.65
C ARG A 86 -19.19 -2.20 -10.90
N ARG A 87 -19.18 -2.15 -9.58
CA ARG A 87 -19.88 -3.13 -8.73
C ARG A 87 -21.36 -3.17 -9.00
N SER A 88 -22.00 -2.02 -9.20
CA SER A 88 -23.43 -1.91 -9.49
C SER A 88 -23.81 -2.45 -10.87
N GLN A 89 -22.85 -2.49 -11.80
CA GLN A 89 -22.98 -3.08 -13.13
C GLN A 89 -22.66 -4.59 -13.16
N ILE A 90 -22.45 -5.22 -12.00
CA ILE A 90 -22.03 -6.63 -11.87
C ILE A 90 -20.74 -6.91 -12.70
N ASN A 91 -19.88 -5.91 -12.81
CA ASN A 91 -18.59 -5.97 -13.49
C ASN A 91 -17.52 -5.24 -12.67
N PRO A 92 -17.22 -5.71 -11.44
CA PRO A 92 -16.30 -5.03 -10.54
C PRO A 92 -14.86 -5.06 -11.05
N LEU A 93 -14.10 -4.02 -10.69
CA LEU A 93 -12.64 -4.03 -10.74
C LEU A 93 -12.13 -4.76 -9.50
N TRP A 94 -11.44 -5.88 -9.70
CA TRP A 94 -11.03 -6.76 -8.60
C TRP A 94 -9.76 -6.24 -7.91
N ASN A 95 -9.86 -5.04 -7.34
CA ASN A 95 -8.75 -4.39 -6.66
C ASN A 95 -9.17 -3.86 -5.30
N HIS A 96 -8.17 -3.76 -4.42
CA HIS A 96 -8.22 -3.01 -3.19
C HIS A 96 -7.06 -2.01 -3.23
N ILE A 97 -7.33 -0.73 -3.11
CA ILE A 97 -6.35 0.34 -3.21
C ILE A 97 -6.16 1.07 -1.88
N LEU A 98 -4.96 1.57 -1.67
CA LEU A 98 -4.65 2.57 -0.66
C LEU A 98 -4.20 3.84 -1.36
N VAL A 99 -4.72 4.98 -0.92
CA VAL A 99 -4.32 6.29 -1.41
C VAL A 99 -3.74 7.10 -0.26
N ALA A 100 -2.53 7.57 -0.44
CA ALA A 100 -1.79 8.37 0.52
C ALA A 100 -1.37 9.70 -0.10
N GLY A 101 -1.41 10.77 0.68
CA GLY A 101 -1.01 12.11 0.24
C GLY A 101 -1.47 13.18 1.20
N PHE A 102 -1.70 14.36 0.67
CA PHE A 102 -2.22 15.49 1.43
C PHE A 102 -3.54 15.98 0.84
N ASP A 103 -4.42 16.51 1.68
CA ASP A 103 -5.64 17.17 1.25
C ASP A 103 -5.36 18.65 0.83
N ALA A 104 -6.42 19.38 0.49
CA ALA A 104 -6.31 20.78 0.07
C ALA A 104 -5.79 21.71 1.18
N ASP A 105 -5.96 21.31 2.44
CA ASP A 105 -5.51 22.06 3.62
C ASP A 105 -4.08 21.66 4.05
N GLY A 106 -3.43 20.77 3.30
CA GLY A 106 -2.11 20.23 3.63
C GLY A 106 -2.11 19.25 4.81
N LYS A 107 -3.27 18.68 5.16
CA LYS A 107 -3.38 17.63 6.16
C LYS A 107 -3.10 16.28 5.54
N PRO A 108 -2.46 15.36 6.25
CA PRO A 108 -2.23 14.00 5.79
C PRO A 108 -3.54 13.28 5.49
N PHE A 109 -3.54 12.57 4.39
CA PHE A 109 -4.68 11.80 3.92
C PHE A 109 -4.25 10.37 3.64
N LEU A 110 -4.84 9.41 4.33
CA LEU A 110 -4.65 7.98 4.12
C LEU A 110 -6.02 7.31 4.09
N SER A 111 -6.37 6.73 2.96
CA SER A 111 -7.68 6.12 2.75
C SER A 111 -7.59 4.86 1.90
N SER A 112 -8.55 3.97 2.14
CA SER A 112 -8.74 2.72 1.43
C SER A 112 -9.98 2.77 0.56
N ALA A 113 -9.97 2.08 -0.57
CA ALA A 113 -11.15 1.77 -1.36
C ALA A 113 -11.04 0.37 -1.97
N ASP A 114 -12.15 -0.37 -2.00
CA ASP A 114 -12.20 -1.73 -2.49
C ASP A 114 -13.15 -1.92 -3.68
N LEU A 115 -13.20 -3.14 -4.21
CA LEU A 115 -14.01 -3.53 -5.37
C LEU A 115 -15.52 -3.27 -5.19
N LEU A 116 -16.00 -3.13 -3.98
CA LEU A 116 -17.41 -2.84 -3.67
C LEU A 116 -17.69 -1.33 -3.61
N GLY A 117 -16.65 -0.51 -3.67
CA GLY A 117 -16.73 0.92 -3.46
C GLY A 117 -16.77 1.30 -1.98
N THR A 118 -16.48 0.35 -1.08
CA THR A 118 -16.31 0.65 0.35
C THR A 118 -15.06 1.49 0.52
N ALA A 119 -15.20 2.64 1.16
CA ALA A 119 -14.12 3.60 1.33
C ALA A 119 -14.09 4.09 2.78
N TYR A 120 -12.90 4.10 3.38
CA TYR A 120 -12.69 4.60 4.74
C TYR A 120 -11.24 5.04 4.95
N SER A 121 -11.06 5.93 5.92
CA SER A 121 -9.76 6.43 6.37
C SER A 121 -9.42 5.88 7.74
N ALA A 122 -8.15 5.61 7.99
CA ALA A 122 -7.64 5.22 9.29
C ALA A 122 -6.16 5.58 9.40
N PRO A 123 -5.60 5.69 10.63
CA PRO A 123 -4.18 5.98 10.82
C PRO A 123 -3.27 4.85 10.31
N HIS A 124 -3.75 3.61 10.32
CA HIS A 124 -3.06 2.43 9.80
C HIS A 124 -3.97 1.70 8.85
N LEU A 125 -3.50 1.44 7.64
CA LEU A 125 -4.23 0.70 6.62
C LEU A 125 -3.32 -0.35 5.98
N ALA A 126 -3.91 -1.49 5.68
CA ALA A 126 -3.27 -2.54 4.91
C ALA A 126 -4.31 -3.33 4.12
N THR A 127 -3.88 -3.98 3.06
CA THR A 127 -4.74 -4.83 2.22
C THR A 127 -4.25 -6.27 2.25
N GLY A 128 -5.13 -7.21 1.86
CA GLY A 128 -4.79 -8.63 1.80
C GLY A 128 -4.37 -9.21 3.16
N PHE A 129 -3.32 -10.02 3.18
CA PHE A 129 -2.76 -10.58 4.42
C PHE A 129 -2.23 -9.50 5.37
N GLY A 130 -1.82 -8.35 4.85
CA GLY A 130 -1.39 -7.21 5.66
C GLY A 130 -2.49 -6.70 6.60
N ALA A 131 -3.75 -6.77 6.20
CA ALA A 131 -4.87 -6.38 7.04
C ALA A 131 -4.99 -7.24 8.32
N HIS A 132 -4.52 -8.49 8.27
CA HIS A 132 -4.57 -9.44 9.38
C HIS A 132 -3.28 -9.49 10.20
N LEU A 133 -2.12 -9.29 9.57
CA LEU A 133 -0.80 -9.46 10.17
C LEU A 133 -0.09 -8.14 10.45
N ALA A 134 -0.17 -7.17 9.54
CA ALA A 134 0.53 -5.88 9.69
C ALA A 134 -0.23 -4.90 10.59
N ILE A 135 -1.56 -4.79 10.44
CA ILE A 135 -2.37 -3.86 11.25
C ILE A 135 -2.21 -4.10 12.76
N PRO A 136 -2.27 -5.33 13.30
CA PRO A 136 -2.05 -5.55 14.72
C PRO A 136 -0.67 -5.12 15.20
N ILE A 137 0.37 -5.29 14.37
CA ILE A 137 1.74 -4.86 14.68
C ILE A 137 1.79 -3.33 14.73
N LEU A 138 1.24 -2.65 13.73
CA LEU A 138 1.21 -1.19 13.68
C LEU A 138 0.43 -0.60 14.85
N ARG A 139 -0.71 -1.18 15.23
CA ARG A 139 -1.50 -0.76 16.40
C ARG A 139 -0.74 -0.94 17.71
N ARG A 140 0.06 -2.00 17.81
CA ARG A 140 0.92 -2.24 19.00
C ARG A 140 2.06 -1.23 19.09
N LEU A 141 2.71 -0.91 17.96
CA LEU A 141 3.83 0.02 17.90
C LEU A 141 3.39 1.47 18.01
N PHE A 142 2.26 1.80 17.41
CA PHE A 142 1.68 3.15 17.36
C PHE A 142 0.21 3.08 17.78
N PRO A 143 -0.08 2.94 19.10
CA PRO A 143 -1.44 2.96 19.61
C PRO A 143 -2.08 4.36 19.40
N GLU A 144 -3.42 4.40 19.40
CA GLU A 144 -4.18 5.62 19.09
C GLU A 144 -3.88 6.81 20.03
N GLU A 145 -3.38 6.52 21.22
CA GLU A 145 -2.95 7.54 22.21
C GLU A 145 -1.66 8.27 21.79
N VAL A 146 -0.87 7.68 20.90
CA VAL A 146 0.35 8.33 20.38
C VAL A 146 -0.03 9.23 19.22
N PRO A 147 0.16 10.56 19.35
CA PRO A 147 -0.07 11.47 18.25
C PRO A 147 0.82 11.10 17.07
N ILE A 148 0.24 10.98 15.90
CA ILE A 148 0.96 10.64 14.64
C ILE A 148 2.12 11.61 14.39
N GLU A 149 1.96 12.85 14.84
CA GLU A 149 2.94 13.93 14.73
C GLU A 149 4.26 13.66 15.48
N ASN A 150 4.25 12.74 16.43
CA ASN A 150 5.43 12.37 17.23
C ASN A 150 6.22 11.20 16.64
N ILE A 151 5.71 10.55 15.58
CA ILE A 151 6.35 9.42 14.94
C ILE A 151 7.41 9.94 13.96
N THR A 152 8.65 9.51 14.15
CA THR A 152 9.75 9.89 13.23
C THR A 152 9.73 9.04 11.97
N LYS A 153 10.36 9.57 10.88
CA LYS A 153 10.52 8.85 9.61
C LYS A 153 11.18 7.48 9.82
N GLU A 154 12.23 7.44 10.62
CA GLU A 154 13.00 6.23 10.90
C GLU A 154 12.18 5.18 11.65
N GLU A 155 11.39 5.59 12.64
CA GLU A 155 10.51 4.69 13.40
C GLU A 155 9.42 4.10 12.53
N ALA A 156 8.80 4.89 11.68
CA ALA A 156 7.77 4.44 10.76
C ALA A 156 8.34 3.46 9.71
N ILE A 157 9.50 3.75 9.11
CA ILE A 157 10.16 2.84 8.17
C ILE A 157 10.52 1.51 8.87
N LYS A 158 11.05 1.57 10.09
CA LYS A 158 11.38 0.38 10.87
C LYS A 158 10.15 -0.47 11.16
N ALA A 159 9.04 0.15 11.56
CA ALA A 159 7.78 -0.54 11.84
C ALA A 159 7.22 -1.24 10.59
N ILE A 160 7.26 -0.57 9.45
CA ILE A 160 6.78 -1.13 8.19
C ILE A 160 7.68 -2.30 7.73
N LYS A 161 9.01 -2.17 7.87
CA LYS A 161 9.95 -3.29 7.60
C LYS A 161 9.70 -4.49 8.53
N GLU A 162 9.36 -4.25 9.80
CA GLU A 162 8.95 -5.32 10.73
C GLU A 162 7.68 -6.03 10.25
N CYS A 163 6.68 -5.28 9.79
CA CYS A 163 5.47 -5.83 9.20
C CYS A 163 5.77 -6.70 7.96
N MET A 164 6.64 -6.21 7.07
CA MET A 164 7.04 -6.97 5.88
C MET A 164 7.77 -8.26 6.21
N LYS A 165 8.60 -8.26 7.24
CA LYS A 165 9.31 -9.46 7.69
C LYS A 165 8.31 -10.52 8.18
N VAL A 166 7.29 -10.13 8.92
CA VAL A 166 6.22 -11.05 9.35
C VAL A 166 5.44 -11.57 8.15
N LEU A 167 5.10 -10.71 7.19
CA LEU A 167 4.42 -11.13 5.95
C LEU A 167 5.28 -12.09 5.13
N PHE A 168 6.58 -11.88 5.03
CA PHE A 168 7.50 -12.79 4.35
C PHE A 168 7.46 -14.20 4.96
N TYR A 169 7.39 -14.33 6.27
CA TYR A 169 7.32 -15.62 6.93
C TYR A 169 5.96 -16.30 6.89
N ARG A 170 4.87 -15.54 6.81
CA ARG A 170 3.51 -16.06 7.00
C ARG A 170 2.63 -16.00 5.77
N ASP A 171 2.94 -15.16 4.78
CA ASP A 171 2.28 -15.15 3.48
C ASP A 171 3.07 -16.01 2.49
N ALA A 172 2.51 -17.16 2.12
CA ALA A 172 3.16 -18.14 1.24
C ALA A 172 3.44 -17.60 -0.18
N ARG A 173 2.80 -16.50 -0.57
CA ARG A 173 2.96 -15.88 -1.90
C ARG A 173 3.80 -14.61 -1.88
N SER A 174 4.41 -14.31 -0.74
CA SER A 174 5.29 -13.16 -0.60
C SER A 174 6.70 -13.43 -1.12
N LEU A 175 7.42 -12.36 -1.40
CA LEU A 175 8.84 -12.34 -1.72
C LEU A 175 9.58 -11.51 -0.68
N ASP A 176 10.91 -11.62 -0.65
CA ASP A 176 11.79 -10.78 0.16
C ASP A 176 12.02 -9.39 -0.46
N GLN A 177 11.54 -9.18 -1.69
CA GLN A 177 11.61 -7.90 -2.40
C GLN A 177 10.37 -7.07 -2.17
N TYR A 178 10.58 -5.77 -1.98
CA TYR A 178 9.49 -4.81 -1.79
C TYR A 178 9.85 -3.43 -2.36
N THR A 179 8.83 -2.62 -2.61
CA THR A 179 8.95 -1.20 -2.90
C THR A 179 8.44 -0.40 -1.71
N LEU A 180 9.22 0.57 -1.26
CA LEU A 180 8.86 1.52 -0.22
C LEU A 180 8.63 2.89 -0.85
N ALA A 181 7.47 3.47 -0.66
CA ALA A 181 7.17 4.84 -1.04
C ALA A 181 6.92 5.68 0.21
N VAL A 182 7.49 6.86 0.24
CA VAL A 182 7.39 7.83 1.33
C VAL A 182 6.87 9.14 0.73
N ILE A 183 5.80 9.68 1.29
CA ILE A 183 5.31 11.00 0.90
C ILE A 183 5.39 11.95 2.07
N THR A 184 6.08 13.06 1.86
CA THR A 184 6.26 14.15 2.80
C THR A 184 5.73 15.45 2.20
N LYS A 185 5.72 16.52 2.96
CA LYS A 185 5.40 17.86 2.43
C LYS A 185 6.44 18.37 1.42
N ASP A 186 7.65 17.83 1.48
CA ASP A 186 8.75 18.22 0.61
C ASP A 186 8.77 17.41 -0.71
N GLY A 187 7.98 16.34 -0.79
CA GLY A 187 7.87 15.52 -2.00
C GLY A 187 7.70 14.02 -1.75
N ILE A 188 7.85 13.26 -2.81
CA ILE A 188 7.67 11.81 -2.82
C ILE A 188 9.02 11.13 -3.09
N GLU A 189 9.37 10.18 -2.25
CA GLU A 189 10.53 9.30 -2.41
C GLU A 189 10.05 7.87 -2.69
N ILE A 190 10.60 7.22 -3.70
CA ILE A 190 10.35 5.80 -4.00
C ILE A 190 11.65 5.03 -3.96
N HIS A 191 11.70 4.03 -3.11
CA HIS A 191 12.81 3.08 -3.00
C HIS A 191 12.37 1.75 -3.60
N GLU A 192 12.70 1.55 -4.88
CA GLU A 192 12.42 0.30 -5.60
C GLU A 192 13.46 -0.78 -5.24
N ASP A 193 13.11 -2.04 -5.49
CA ASP A 193 14.00 -3.21 -5.38
C ASP A 193 14.69 -3.38 -4.02
N GLN A 194 14.02 -2.93 -2.95
CA GLN A 194 14.50 -3.14 -1.60
C GLN A 194 14.38 -4.62 -1.23
N ARG A 195 15.31 -5.10 -0.40
CA ARG A 195 15.26 -6.47 0.13
C ARG A 195 15.20 -6.46 1.66
N LEU A 196 14.50 -7.47 2.20
CA LEU A 196 14.52 -7.72 3.63
C LEU A 196 15.92 -8.16 4.09
N GLU A 197 16.30 -7.73 5.28
CA GLU A 197 17.58 -8.06 5.90
C GLU A 197 17.37 -8.99 7.09
N ASN A 198 18.42 -9.76 7.42
CA ASN A 198 18.49 -10.60 8.62
C ASN A 198 17.34 -11.61 8.74
N GLN A 199 16.86 -12.15 7.62
CA GLN A 199 15.87 -13.22 7.59
C GLN A 199 16.54 -14.58 7.77
N SER A 200 15.91 -15.48 8.52
CA SER A 200 16.38 -16.83 8.75
C SER A 200 15.22 -17.79 8.94
N TRP A 201 15.32 -18.97 8.37
CA TRP A 201 14.37 -20.08 8.54
C TRP A 201 14.78 -21.08 9.60
N ALA A 202 15.88 -20.83 10.33
CA ALA A 202 16.41 -21.75 11.34
C ALA A 202 15.37 -22.15 12.41
N PHE A 203 14.47 -21.22 12.79
CA PHE A 203 13.40 -21.51 13.74
C PHE A 203 12.42 -22.57 13.24
N ALA A 204 12.27 -22.77 11.94
CA ALA A 204 11.33 -23.71 11.34
C ALA A 204 11.88 -25.15 11.29
N GLU A 205 13.19 -25.33 11.40
CA GLU A 205 13.84 -26.64 11.26
C GLU A 205 13.46 -27.63 12.37
N ALA A 206 13.17 -27.17 13.59
CA ALA A 206 12.88 -27.98 14.73
C ALA A 206 11.38 -28.16 15.07
N ILE A 207 10.48 -27.46 14.38
CA ILE A 207 9.05 -27.41 14.76
C ILE A 207 8.36 -28.77 14.67
N ARG A 208 8.70 -29.60 13.68
CA ARG A 208 8.07 -30.91 13.42
C ARG A 208 9.02 -32.08 13.43
N GLY A 209 10.31 -31.87 13.75
CA GLY A 209 11.32 -32.93 13.77
C GLY A 209 11.51 -33.66 12.44
N TYR A 210 10.96 -33.15 11.32
CA TYR A 210 11.07 -33.75 9.96
C TYR A 210 10.73 -35.24 9.90
N GLY A 211 9.63 -35.68 10.52
CA GLY A 211 9.23 -37.07 10.61
C GLY A 211 9.81 -37.83 11.80
N THR A 212 10.68 -37.24 12.59
CA THR A 212 11.22 -37.75 13.83
C THR A 212 10.59 -37.13 15.07
N GLN A 213 9.36 -36.63 14.94
CA GLN A 213 8.65 -36.00 16.03
C GLN A 213 8.44 -37.02 17.16
N VAL A 214 9.12 -36.79 18.28
CA VAL A 214 8.90 -37.51 19.53
C VAL A 214 7.83 -36.71 20.28
N ASN A 215 6.70 -37.36 20.56
CA ASN A 215 5.64 -36.81 21.40
C ASN A 215 6.09 -36.67 22.85
#